data_d3ea1753ae651c20a626364edd15fd10
#
_entry.id   d3ea1753ae651c20a626364edd15fd10
#
_cell.length_a   1.000
_cell.length_b   1.000
_cell.length_c   1.000
_cell.angle_alpha   90.00
_cell.angle_beta   90.00
_cell.angle_gamma   90.00
#
_symmetry.space_group_name_H-M   'P 1'
#
loop_
_entity.id
_entity.type
_entity.pdbx_description
1 polymer ?
#
loop_
_entity_poly.entity_id
_entity_poly.type
_entity_poly.pdbx_seq_one_letter_code
_entity_poly.pdbx_strand_id
1 'polypeptide(L)'
;MFAHQPIIQSLLDTDLYKFTMLQVVLHQFPQTHSLYEFRCRNKEMVYPLADIQEDLERELDALCQLRFTHDELDYLRSLRFIKSDFVDYLELFQLKRRFVSVRPDDTGRLHIRVEGPMIQAMFFEIFILAIVNELYFRRLETPAVIEEGERRLQAKAQQLKEIAATQNPNDPPFLISDFGTRRRYTLAWQEHVIRTLLEAAPDIVRGTSNVYLAKKLGITPIGTMAHEFLQAFQALDVRLRNFQKAALESWVHEYRGDLGIALTDVVGMDAFLRDFDLYFAKLFDGLRHDSGDPYVWGDKAYEHYKKLKIDSRTKMLTFSDGLDIERSWALHQYFKDRFKTSFGIGTNLTNDLGHTPLNIVLKLVECNGQSVAKLSDSPGKTMTTNNTFLAYLRQVFDVPEPEEKA
;
A
#
# COMPACT_ATOMS: atom_id res chain seq x y z
N MET A 1 11.54 27.51 23.51
CA MET A 1 10.52 26.93 22.61
C MET A 1 11.28 26.06 21.62
N PHE A 2 11.35 24.76 21.81
CA PHE A 2 11.91 23.87 20.77
C PHE A 2 11.00 23.99 19.55
N ALA A 3 11.58 24.31 18.39
CA ALA A 3 10.84 24.39 17.14
C ALA A 3 10.16 23.02 16.91
N HIS A 4 8.86 23.02 16.68
CA HIS A 4 8.10 21.82 16.37
C HIS A 4 8.68 21.21 15.07
N GLN A 5 9.30 20.04 15.19
CA GLN A 5 9.84 19.36 14.03
C GLN A 5 8.68 18.64 13.31
N PRO A 6 8.43 18.93 12.01
CA PRO A 6 7.37 18.30 11.27
C PRO A 6 7.51 16.77 11.23
N ILE A 7 6.36 16.07 11.19
CA ILE A 7 6.31 14.61 11.10
C ILE A 7 6.94 14.12 9.80
N ILE A 8 6.59 14.74 8.69
CA ILE A 8 7.17 14.44 7.39
C ILE A 8 8.28 15.44 7.09
N GLN A 9 9.49 14.96 6.87
CA GLN A 9 10.67 15.78 6.61
C GLN A 9 11.29 15.56 5.24
N SER A 10 10.81 14.55 4.51
CA SER A 10 11.27 14.16 3.18
C SER A 10 10.09 13.71 2.33
N LEU A 11 10.07 14.09 1.06
CA LEU A 11 9.08 13.57 0.10
C LEU A 11 9.35 12.10 -0.27
N LEU A 12 10.49 11.52 0.13
CA LEU A 12 10.74 10.07 0.05
C LEU A 12 10.05 9.29 1.19
N ASP A 13 9.56 9.95 2.25
CA ASP A 13 8.88 9.27 3.38
C ASP A 13 7.47 8.82 2.99
N THR A 14 7.42 7.99 1.95
CA THR A 14 6.21 7.42 1.37
C THR A 14 6.50 6.06 0.75
N ASP A 15 5.45 5.33 0.38
CA ASP A 15 5.58 4.01 -0.22
C ASP A 15 6.02 4.10 -1.70
N LEU A 16 6.89 3.18 -2.13
CA LEU A 16 7.44 3.13 -3.49
C LEU A 16 6.36 3.16 -4.57
N TYR A 17 5.22 2.50 -4.36
CA TYR A 17 4.16 2.46 -5.35
C TYR A 17 3.59 3.86 -5.69
N LYS A 18 3.77 4.87 -4.83
CA LYS A 18 3.38 6.25 -5.17
C LYS A 18 4.23 6.84 -6.28
N PHE A 19 5.52 6.54 -6.29
CA PHE A 19 6.42 6.97 -7.37
C PHE A 19 6.14 6.19 -8.66
N THR A 20 6.01 4.88 -8.56
CA THR A 20 5.80 4.04 -9.73
C THR A 20 4.47 4.33 -10.42
N MET A 21 3.37 4.46 -9.67
CA MET A 21 2.09 4.84 -10.27
C MET A 21 2.10 6.28 -10.81
N LEU A 22 2.74 7.22 -10.09
CA LEU A 22 2.85 8.61 -10.54
C LEU A 22 3.60 8.70 -11.87
N GLN A 23 4.67 7.90 -12.06
CA GLN A 23 5.41 7.84 -13.32
C GLN A 23 4.49 7.40 -14.47
N VAL A 24 3.69 6.34 -14.28
CA VAL A 24 2.73 5.90 -15.32
C VAL A 24 1.69 6.98 -15.62
N VAL A 25 1.12 7.60 -14.57
CA VAL A 25 0.11 8.66 -14.75
C VAL A 25 0.70 9.87 -15.46
N LEU A 26 1.91 10.31 -15.11
CA LEU A 26 2.59 11.42 -15.76
C LEU A 26 2.82 11.15 -17.25
N HIS A 27 3.27 9.96 -17.60
CA HIS A 27 3.64 9.65 -18.99
C HIS A 27 2.43 9.36 -19.89
N GLN A 28 1.37 8.78 -19.34
CA GLN A 28 0.28 8.27 -20.17
C GLN A 28 -1.05 9.01 -19.95
N PHE A 29 -1.29 9.56 -18.73
CA PHE A 29 -2.58 10.15 -18.35
C PHE A 29 -2.45 11.45 -17.55
N PRO A 30 -1.56 12.41 -17.92
CA PRO A 30 -1.21 13.57 -17.08
C PRO A 30 -2.38 14.52 -16.83
N GLN A 31 -3.44 14.48 -17.66
CA GLN A 31 -4.63 15.34 -17.54
C GLN A 31 -5.68 14.76 -16.57
N THR A 32 -5.44 13.59 -16.01
CA THR A 32 -6.39 12.92 -15.11
C THR A 32 -6.63 13.76 -13.86
N HIS A 33 -7.89 13.96 -13.52
CA HIS A 33 -8.35 14.60 -12.28
C HIS A 33 -8.87 13.53 -11.31
N SER A 34 -8.63 13.70 -10.01
CA SER A 34 -9.00 12.70 -9.01
C SER A 34 -9.52 13.31 -7.73
N LEU A 35 -10.38 12.56 -7.05
CA LEU A 35 -10.90 12.85 -5.73
C LEU A 35 -10.66 11.68 -4.80
N TYR A 36 -10.03 11.95 -3.67
CA TYR A 36 -9.81 11.01 -2.58
C TYR A 36 -10.58 11.44 -1.34
N GLU A 37 -11.11 10.45 -0.60
CA GLU A 37 -11.78 10.66 0.67
C GLU A 37 -11.17 9.82 1.78
N PHE A 38 -11.00 10.44 2.94
CA PHE A 38 -10.54 9.81 4.17
C PHE A 38 -11.70 9.13 4.89
N ARG A 39 -11.42 7.96 5.46
CA ARG A 39 -12.32 7.28 6.41
C ARG A 39 -11.54 6.64 7.55
N CYS A 40 -12.03 6.84 8.77
CA CYS A 40 -11.68 6.06 9.94
C CYS A 40 -12.77 5.00 10.17
N ARG A 41 -12.37 3.74 10.32
CA ARG A 41 -13.29 2.59 10.50
C ARG A 41 -13.34 2.10 11.94
N ASN A 42 -12.56 2.69 12.85
CA ASN A 42 -12.63 2.38 14.27
C ASN A 42 -14.01 2.82 14.81
N LYS A 43 -14.68 1.92 15.51
CA LYS A 43 -15.94 2.23 16.20
C LYS A 43 -15.70 2.93 17.53
N GLU A 44 -14.62 2.53 18.20
CA GLU A 44 -14.20 3.07 19.49
C GLU A 44 -12.77 3.63 19.35
N MET A 45 -12.56 4.80 19.91
CA MET A 45 -11.29 5.51 19.96
C MET A 45 -11.12 6.16 21.34
N VAL A 46 -9.88 6.35 21.78
CA VAL A 46 -9.60 6.97 23.08
C VAL A 46 -10.07 8.43 23.11
N TYR A 47 -9.97 9.13 21.98
CA TYR A 47 -10.47 10.49 21.78
C TYR A 47 -10.84 10.71 20.30
N PRO A 48 -11.69 11.73 20.00
CA PRO A 48 -12.11 12.00 18.62
C PRO A 48 -10.94 12.48 17.74
N LEU A 49 -10.94 12.08 16.46
CA LEU A 49 -9.94 12.58 15.50
C LEU A 49 -10.05 14.09 15.24
N ALA A 50 -11.22 14.71 15.49
CA ALA A 50 -11.38 16.16 15.39
C ALA A 50 -10.39 16.92 16.29
N ASP A 51 -9.96 16.35 17.41
CA ASP A 51 -9.04 16.96 18.37
C ASP A 51 -7.62 17.20 17.81
N ILE A 52 -7.26 16.51 16.75
CA ILE A 52 -5.95 16.71 16.08
C ILE A 52 -6.03 17.63 14.87
N GLN A 53 -7.16 18.25 14.56
CA GLN A 53 -7.34 19.02 13.33
C GLN A 53 -6.31 20.14 13.17
N GLU A 54 -6.12 20.97 14.19
CA GLU A 54 -5.19 22.11 14.11
C GLU A 54 -3.73 21.64 13.91
N ASP A 55 -3.35 20.55 14.57
CA ASP A 55 -2.03 19.94 14.41
C ASP A 55 -1.88 19.40 12.98
N LEU A 56 -2.89 18.69 12.47
CA LEU A 56 -2.90 18.19 11.09
C LEU A 56 -2.79 19.31 10.05
N GLU A 57 -3.51 20.41 10.23
CA GLU A 57 -3.42 21.58 9.33
C GLU A 57 -1.99 22.13 9.28
N ARG A 58 -1.31 22.27 10.44
CA ARG A 58 0.07 22.72 10.50
C ARG A 58 1.04 21.74 9.83
N GLU A 59 0.85 20.44 10.03
CA GLU A 59 1.67 19.41 9.39
C GLU A 59 1.47 19.40 7.86
N LEU A 60 0.24 19.60 7.37
CA LEU A 60 -0.06 19.71 5.94
C LEU A 60 0.57 20.96 5.31
N ASP A 61 0.57 22.09 6.04
CA ASP A 61 1.23 23.30 5.59
C ASP A 61 2.76 23.08 5.49
N ALA A 62 3.35 22.43 6.48
CA ALA A 62 4.77 22.09 6.46
C ALA A 62 5.12 21.10 5.33
N LEU A 63 4.33 20.04 5.14
CA LEU A 63 4.47 19.10 4.05
C LEU A 63 4.49 19.78 2.69
N CYS A 64 3.60 20.76 2.46
CA CYS A 64 3.50 21.48 1.21
C CYS A 64 4.65 22.46 0.94
N GLN A 65 5.56 22.69 1.91
CA GLN A 65 6.81 23.45 1.70
C GLN A 65 7.96 22.56 1.21
N LEU A 66 7.85 21.25 1.37
CA LEU A 66 8.94 20.32 1.01
C LEU A 66 9.21 20.31 -0.50
N ARG A 67 10.47 20.06 -0.81
CA ARG A 67 11.00 19.79 -2.15
C ARG A 67 11.89 18.57 -2.07
N PHE A 68 12.07 17.88 -3.17
CA PHE A 68 13.12 16.87 -3.28
C PHE A 68 14.49 17.53 -3.22
N THR A 69 15.40 16.97 -2.44
CA THR A 69 16.81 17.35 -2.47
C THR A 69 17.53 16.66 -3.62
N HIS A 70 18.70 17.16 -4.03
CA HIS A 70 19.50 16.51 -5.08
C HIS A 70 19.86 15.07 -4.73
N ASP A 71 20.24 14.82 -3.46
CA ASP A 71 20.57 13.47 -2.97
C ASP A 71 19.38 12.49 -3.02
N GLU A 72 18.16 12.98 -2.82
CA GLU A 72 16.93 12.19 -2.98
C GLU A 72 16.62 11.90 -4.45
N LEU A 73 16.81 12.88 -5.33
CA LEU A 73 16.64 12.71 -6.77
C LEU A 73 17.67 11.74 -7.34
N ASP A 74 18.94 11.84 -6.91
CA ASP A 74 20.00 10.92 -7.32
C ASP A 74 19.74 9.49 -6.87
N TYR A 75 19.18 9.31 -5.65
CA TYR A 75 18.73 8.00 -5.20
C TYR A 75 17.62 7.44 -6.10
N LEU A 76 16.61 8.25 -6.44
CA LEU A 76 15.54 7.82 -7.34
C LEU A 76 16.08 7.46 -8.72
N ARG A 77 17.02 8.24 -9.29
CA ARG A 77 17.70 7.93 -10.56
C ARG A 77 18.48 6.60 -10.52
N SER A 78 18.96 6.20 -9.36
CA SER A 78 19.67 4.92 -9.19
C SER A 78 18.74 3.69 -9.28
N LEU A 79 17.43 3.87 -9.12
CA LEU A 79 16.45 2.80 -9.22
C LEU A 79 16.14 2.51 -10.70
N ARG A 80 16.50 1.33 -11.19
CA ARG A 80 16.45 0.92 -12.60
C ARG A 80 15.12 1.21 -13.30
N PHE A 81 14.01 1.09 -12.59
CA PHE A 81 12.67 1.26 -13.12
C PHE A 81 12.14 2.71 -13.04
N ILE A 82 12.88 3.61 -12.41
CA ILE A 82 12.56 5.04 -12.37
C ILE A 82 13.26 5.72 -13.55
N LYS A 83 12.49 6.37 -14.41
CA LYS A 83 12.99 7.03 -15.61
C LYS A 83 13.51 8.43 -15.31
N SER A 84 14.53 8.87 -16.07
CA SER A 84 15.18 10.16 -15.84
C SER A 84 14.26 11.36 -16.04
N ASP A 85 13.40 11.33 -17.07
CA ASP A 85 12.42 12.38 -17.36
C ASP A 85 11.37 12.53 -16.24
N PHE A 86 11.00 11.41 -15.60
CA PHE A 86 10.16 11.45 -14.39
C PHE A 86 10.91 12.11 -13.22
N VAL A 87 12.20 11.84 -13.01
CA VAL A 87 12.98 12.48 -11.95
C VAL A 87 13.15 13.97 -12.24
N ASP A 88 13.32 14.37 -13.49
CA ASP A 88 13.37 15.78 -13.89
C ASP A 88 12.04 16.51 -13.60
N TYR A 89 10.90 15.82 -13.75
CA TYR A 89 9.62 16.34 -13.29
C TYR A 89 9.58 16.49 -11.76
N LEU A 90 10.12 15.52 -11.00
CA LEU A 90 10.15 15.57 -9.53
C LEU A 90 11.02 16.70 -8.99
N GLU A 91 12.04 17.15 -9.71
CA GLU A 91 12.85 18.32 -9.33
C GLU A 91 12.00 19.60 -9.20
N LEU A 92 10.97 19.71 -10.04
CA LEU A 92 10.03 20.84 -10.03
C LEU A 92 8.78 20.58 -9.15
N PHE A 93 8.65 19.34 -8.62
CA PHE A 93 7.45 18.93 -7.91
C PHE A 93 7.32 19.59 -6.54
N GLN A 94 6.10 19.99 -6.22
CA GLN A 94 5.70 20.45 -4.90
C GLN A 94 4.22 20.19 -4.69
N LEU A 95 3.87 19.58 -3.58
CA LEU A 95 2.50 19.42 -3.17
C LEU A 95 1.81 20.78 -2.97
N LYS A 96 0.55 20.90 -3.40
CA LYS A 96 -0.21 22.14 -3.29
C LYS A 96 -1.31 22.03 -2.24
N ARG A 97 -1.19 22.78 -1.15
CA ARG A 97 -2.09 22.78 0.00
C ARG A 97 -3.57 22.97 -0.40
N ARG A 98 -3.84 23.74 -1.46
CA ARG A 98 -5.19 24.01 -1.98
C ARG A 98 -5.98 22.78 -2.41
N PHE A 99 -5.33 21.66 -2.65
CA PHE A 99 -5.99 20.41 -3.04
C PHE A 99 -6.53 19.62 -1.85
N VAL A 100 -6.15 19.98 -0.61
CA VAL A 100 -6.55 19.28 0.60
C VAL A 100 -7.51 20.14 1.41
N SER A 101 -8.68 19.60 1.74
CA SER A 101 -9.60 20.18 2.71
C SER A 101 -9.77 19.27 3.91
N VAL A 102 -9.79 19.85 5.11
CA VAL A 102 -9.96 19.16 6.39
C VAL A 102 -11.13 19.80 7.13
N ARG A 103 -12.09 19.00 7.56
CA ARG A 103 -13.27 19.49 8.30
C ARG A 103 -13.70 18.46 9.34
N PRO A 104 -13.94 18.85 10.58
CA PRO A 104 -14.60 18.00 11.56
C PRO A 104 -16.10 17.99 11.29
N ASP A 105 -16.80 16.96 11.75
CA ASP A 105 -18.25 16.98 11.87
C ASP A 105 -18.68 17.09 13.34
N ASP A 106 -19.99 17.28 13.56
CA ASP A 106 -20.59 17.43 14.90
C ASP A 106 -20.45 16.17 15.78
N THR A 107 -20.02 15.04 15.19
CA THR A 107 -19.76 13.79 15.91
C THR A 107 -18.30 13.61 16.30
N GLY A 108 -17.43 14.58 16.00
CA GLY A 108 -15.99 14.51 16.24
C GLY A 108 -15.21 13.67 15.22
N ARG A 109 -15.83 13.31 14.10
CA ARG A 109 -15.14 12.66 12.99
C ARG A 109 -14.40 13.69 12.14
N LEU A 110 -13.32 13.26 11.57
CA LEU A 110 -12.51 14.08 10.67
C LEU A 110 -12.80 13.69 9.21
N HIS A 111 -13.22 14.67 8.41
CA HIS A 111 -13.39 14.55 6.97
C HIS A 111 -12.20 15.20 6.27
N ILE A 112 -11.40 14.39 5.55
CA ILE A 112 -10.31 14.88 4.73
C ILE A 112 -10.63 14.52 3.28
N ARG A 113 -10.58 15.51 2.41
CA ARG A 113 -10.81 15.39 0.99
C ARG A 113 -9.59 15.92 0.23
N VAL A 114 -9.08 15.15 -0.73
CA VAL A 114 -8.01 15.58 -1.61
C VAL A 114 -8.52 15.56 -3.04
N GLU A 115 -8.56 16.73 -3.67
CA GLU A 115 -9.16 16.90 -5.00
C GLU A 115 -8.25 17.75 -5.89
N GLY A 116 -7.88 17.21 -7.05
CA GLY A 116 -7.02 17.91 -8.01
C GLY A 116 -6.49 17.02 -9.11
N PRO A 117 -5.53 17.52 -9.91
CA PRO A 117 -4.81 16.69 -10.87
C PRO A 117 -4.23 15.45 -10.18
N MET A 118 -4.46 14.27 -10.76
CA MET A 118 -4.05 13.01 -10.13
C MET A 118 -2.55 12.95 -9.86
N ILE A 119 -1.73 13.57 -10.72
CA ILE A 119 -0.28 13.73 -10.54
C ILE A 119 0.12 14.53 -9.28
N GLN A 120 -0.84 15.18 -8.61
CA GLN A 120 -0.66 15.86 -7.32
C GLN A 120 -1.42 15.15 -6.21
N ALA A 121 -2.71 14.86 -6.43
CA ALA A 121 -3.62 14.38 -5.41
C ALA A 121 -3.24 12.99 -4.87
N MET A 122 -2.81 12.09 -5.74
CA MET A 122 -2.43 10.73 -5.34
C MET A 122 -1.26 10.68 -4.35
N PHE A 123 -0.39 11.67 -4.37
CA PHE A 123 0.81 11.68 -3.55
C PHE A 123 0.52 12.03 -2.07
N PHE A 124 -0.63 12.62 -1.78
CA PHE A 124 -1.04 12.98 -0.41
C PHE A 124 -1.41 11.77 0.47
N GLU A 125 -1.84 10.64 -0.13
CA GLU A 125 -2.43 9.54 0.65
C GLU A 125 -1.57 9.09 1.82
N ILE A 126 -0.35 8.67 1.56
CA ILE A 126 0.52 8.08 2.59
C ILE A 126 0.92 9.12 3.63
N PHE A 127 1.23 10.33 3.20
CA PHE A 127 1.58 11.42 4.11
C PHE A 127 0.43 11.76 5.07
N ILE A 128 -0.79 11.94 4.55
CA ILE A 128 -1.96 12.25 5.40
C ILE A 128 -2.20 11.12 6.40
N LEU A 129 -2.14 9.86 5.95
CA LEU A 129 -2.37 8.71 6.83
C LEU A 129 -1.29 8.59 7.91
N ALA A 130 -0.02 8.77 7.55
CA ALA A 130 1.09 8.75 8.50
C ALA A 130 0.99 9.90 9.51
N ILE A 131 0.69 11.11 9.06
CA ILE A 131 0.51 12.30 9.94
C ILE A 131 -0.65 12.07 10.92
N VAL A 132 -1.82 11.69 10.43
CA VAL A 132 -3.01 11.43 11.29
C VAL A 132 -2.69 10.37 12.32
N ASN A 133 -2.06 9.27 11.90
CA ASN A 133 -1.73 8.17 12.80
C ASN A 133 -0.71 8.60 13.87
N GLU A 134 0.36 9.27 13.47
CA GLU A 134 1.40 9.73 14.39
C GLU A 134 0.88 10.80 15.37
N LEU A 135 0.09 11.78 14.92
CA LEU A 135 -0.55 12.77 15.80
C LEU A 135 -1.48 12.11 16.83
N TYR A 136 -2.24 11.09 16.39
CA TYR A 136 -3.11 10.35 17.31
C TYR A 136 -2.31 9.64 18.40
N PHE A 137 -1.27 8.88 18.04
CA PHE A 137 -0.52 8.08 19.00
C PHE A 137 0.44 8.89 19.87
N ARG A 138 0.96 10.03 19.42
CA ARG A 138 1.77 10.95 20.27
C ARG A 138 1.05 11.35 21.56
N ARG A 139 -0.30 11.47 21.53
CA ARG A 139 -1.09 11.81 22.73
C ARG A 139 -1.27 10.62 23.69
N LEU A 140 -1.06 9.41 23.21
CA LEU A 140 -1.18 8.17 23.98
C LEU A 140 0.18 7.62 24.43
N GLU A 141 1.27 8.24 24.01
CA GLU A 141 2.62 7.80 24.30
C GLU A 141 2.95 7.96 25.79
N THR A 142 3.40 6.87 26.39
CA THR A 142 3.95 6.83 27.73
C THR A 142 5.15 5.88 27.75
N PRO A 143 6.04 5.95 28.76
CA PRO A 143 7.14 5.01 28.89
C PRO A 143 6.68 3.55 28.86
N ALA A 144 5.55 3.22 29.50
CA ALA A 144 5.00 1.86 29.53
C ALA A 144 4.55 1.37 28.15
N VAL A 145 4.05 2.26 27.29
CA VAL A 145 3.68 1.91 25.90
C VAL A 145 4.93 1.57 25.08
N ILE A 146 5.99 2.34 25.24
CA ILE A 146 7.26 2.09 24.53
C ILE A 146 7.90 0.79 25.02
N GLU A 147 7.90 0.52 26.34
CA GLU A 147 8.39 -0.73 26.93
C GLU A 147 7.61 -1.94 26.41
N GLU A 148 6.29 -1.86 26.32
CA GLU A 148 5.46 -2.94 25.77
C GLU A 148 5.74 -3.13 24.28
N GLY A 149 5.90 -2.04 23.52
CA GLY A 149 6.31 -2.10 22.10
C GLY A 149 7.64 -2.81 21.92
N GLU A 150 8.64 -2.46 22.73
CA GLU A 150 9.96 -3.09 22.68
C GLU A 150 9.89 -4.58 23.03
N ARG A 151 9.15 -4.95 24.08
CA ARG A 151 8.94 -6.36 24.44
C ARG A 151 8.34 -7.16 23.28
N ARG A 152 7.34 -6.61 22.58
CA ARG A 152 6.72 -7.25 21.41
C ARG A 152 7.67 -7.32 20.23
N LEU A 153 8.45 -6.29 20.00
CA LEU A 153 9.45 -6.26 18.93
C LEU A 153 10.53 -7.33 19.15
N GLN A 154 11.05 -7.45 20.37
CA GLN A 154 12.03 -8.49 20.72
C GLN A 154 11.46 -9.90 20.56
N ALA A 155 10.19 -10.12 20.89
CA ALA A 155 9.53 -11.41 20.63
C ALA A 155 9.46 -11.74 19.13
N LYS A 156 9.13 -10.75 18.27
CA LYS A 156 9.15 -10.89 16.80
C LYS A 156 10.55 -11.18 16.27
N ALA A 157 11.56 -10.48 16.76
CA ALA A 157 12.95 -10.71 16.39
C ALA A 157 13.41 -12.13 16.74
N GLN A 158 13.03 -12.62 17.93
CA GLN A 158 13.33 -13.99 18.37
C GLN A 158 12.61 -15.02 17.48
N GLN A 159 11.34 -14.81 17.16
CA GLN A 159 10.58 -15.67 16.25
C GLN A 159 11.23 -15.78 14.86
N LEU A 160 11.71 -14.68 14.30
CA LEU A 160 12.42 -14.70 13.02
C LEU A 160 13.76 -15.45 13.09
N LYS A 161 14.51 -15.34 14.20
CA LYS A 161 15.74 -16.14 14.42
C LYS A 161 15.43 -17.63 14.44
N GLU A 162 14.35 -18.04 15.11
CA GLU A 162 13.92 -19.43 15.17
C GLU A 162 13.51 -19.96 13.78
N ILE A 163 12.75 -19.17 13.01
CA ILE A 163 12.42 -19.51 11.62
C ILE A 163 13.69 -19.65 10.77
N ALA A 164 14.62 -18.70 10.86
CA ALA A 164 15.87 -18.73 10.13
C ALA A 164 16.70 -20.02 10.45
N ALA A 165 16.73 -20.43 11.71
CA ALA A 165 17.42 -21.63 12.14
C ALA A 165 16.77 -22.95 11.65
N THR A 166 15.48 -22.93 11.34
CA THR A 166 14.71 -24.11 10.90
C THR A 166 14.50 -24.18 9.40
N GLN A 167 14.79 -23.10 8.67
CA GLN A 167 14.59 -23.05 7.23
C GLN A 167 15.58 -23.96 6.51
N ASN A 168 15.05 -24.86 5.66
CA ASN A 168 15.90 -25.71 4.81
C ASN A 168 16.53 -24.87 3.69
N PRO A 169 17.86 -24.88 3.54
CA PRO A 169 18.54 -24.11 2.49
C PRO A 169 18.13 -24.47 1.05
N ASN A 170 17.54 -25.65 0.84
CA ASN A 170 17.07 -26.10 -0.47
C ASN A 170 15.64 -25.64 -0.80
N ASP A 171 14.89 -25.14 0.19
CA ASP A 171 13.55 -24.60 0.00
C ASP A 171 13.63 -23.15 -0.55
N PRO A 172 12.58 -22.66 -1.25
CA PRO A 172 12.45 -21.24 -1.54
C PRO A 172 12.55 -20.40 -0.26
N PRO A 173 13.24 -19.26 -0.28
CA PRO A 173 13.44 -18.47 0.93
C PRO A 173 12.14 -17.88 1.45
N PHE A 174 11.96 -17.86 2.78
CA PHE A 174 10.92 -17.08 3.45
C PHE A 174 11.35 -15.62 3.49
N LEU A 175 10.56 -14.73 2.88
CA LEU A 175 10.90 -13.31 2.74
C LEU A 175 9.78 -12.42 3.25
N ILE A 176 10.10 -11.54 4.21
CA ILE A 176 9.19 -10.50 4.68
C ILE A 176 9.69 -9.10 4.33
N SER A 177 8.78 -8.15 4.22
CA SER A 177 9.08 -6.73 4.01
C SER A 177 8.16 -5.87 4.88
N ASP A 178 8.65 -4.72 5.32
CA ASP A 178 7.83 -3.73 6.00
C ASP A 178 6.91 -3.00 5.01
N PHE A 179 5.60 -3.02 5.27
CA PHE A 179 4.55 -2.28 4.55
C PHE A 179 3.75 -1.38 5.51
N GLY A 180 4.39 -0.89 6.57
CA GLY A 180 3.70 -0.23 7.68
C GLY A 180 3.62 1.29 7.63
N THR A 181 4.20 1.97 6.63
CA THR A 181 4.36 3.44 6.57
C THR A 181 3.09 4.22 6.89
N ARG A 182 2.00 3.91 6.23
CA ARG A 182 0.73 4.69 6.33
C ARG A 182 0.02 4.59 7.68
N ARG A 183 0.37 3.61 8.52
CA ARG A 183 -0.23 3.38 9.85
C ARG A 183 0.83 3.14 10.92
N ARG A 184 2.06 3.60 10.68
CA ARG A 184 3.16 3.49 11.65
C ARG A 184 2.84 4.24 12.94
N TYR A 185 3.42 3.82 14.03
CA TYR A 185 3.35 4.55 15.30
C TYR A 185 4.05 5.90 15.17
N THR A 186 5.35 5.90 14.83
CA THR A 186 6.14 7.07 14.41
C THR A 186 7.17 6.65 13.36
N LEU A 187 7.77 7.60 12.63
CA LEU A 187 8.89 7.31 11.72
C LEU A 187 10.08 6.68 12.47
N ALA A 188 10.41 7.23 13.64
CA ALA A 188 11.52 6.72 14.46
C ALA A 188 11.26 5.28 14.93
N TRP A 189 10.02 4.96 15.32
CA TRP A 189 9.63 3.60 15.69
C TRP A 189 9.68 2.65 14.50
N GLN A 190 9.18 3.04 13.33
CA GLN A 190 9.27 2.22 12.11
C GLN A 190 10.74 1.92 11.76
N GLU A 191 11.62 2.91 11.81
CA GLU A 191 13.06 2.71 11.59
C GLU A 191 13.66 1.74 12.60
N HIS A 192 13.34 1.91 13.90
CA HIS A 192 13.82 1.03 14.96
C HIS A 192 13.37 -0.43 14.74
N VAL A 193 12.10 -0.64 14.39
CA VAL A 193 11.56 -1.96 14.04
C VAL A 193 12.34 -2.59 12.90
N ILE A 194 12.53 -1.88 11.79
CA ILE A 194 13.22 -2.41 10.62
C ILE A 194 14.67 -2.78 10.97
N ARG A 195 15.41 -1.92 11.69
CA ARG A 195 16.79 -2.18 12.11
C ARG A 195 16.88 -3.44 12.98
N THR A 196 16.04 -3.53 14.01
CA THR A 196 16.01 -4.68 14.93
C THR A 196 15.74 -6.00 14.19
N LEU A 197 14.78 -6.00 13.25
CA LEU A 197 14.45 -7.20 12.50
C LEU A 197 15.54 -7.56 11.45
N LEU A 198 16.19 -6.57 10.83
CA LEU A 198 17.33 -6.79 9.93
C LEU A 198 18.52 -7.41 10.67
N GLU A 199 18.83 -6.92 11.89
CA GLU A 199 19.89 -7.48 12.74
C GLU A 199 19.56 -8.91 13.18
N ALA A 200 18.29 -9.19 13.45
CA ALA A 200 17.85 -10.51 13.91
C ALA A 200 17.84 -11.57 12.80
N ALA A 201 17.45 -11.20 11.57
CA ALA A 201 17.25 -12.14 10.46
C ALA A 201 17.48 -11.45 9.09
N PRO A 202 18.74 -11.14 8.75
CA PRO A 202 19.08 -10.38 7.54
C PRO A 202 18.70 -11.12 6.24
N ASP A 203 18.65 -12.44 6.26
CA ASP A 203 18.28 -13.26 5.09
C ASP A 203 16.77 -13.35 4.87
N ILE A 204 15.96 -13.00 5.89
CA ILE A 204 14.50 -13.04 5.85
C ILE A 204 13.92 -11.66 5.56
N VAL A 205 14.47 -10.60 6.17
CA VAL A 205 13.97 -9.23 6.03
C VAL A 205 14.51 -8.62 4.75
N ARG A 206 13.64 -8.50 3.73
CA ARG A 206 14.06 -8.11 2.38
C ARG A 206 14.16 -6.60 2.17
N GLY A 207 13.27 -5.83 2.78
CA GLY A 207 13.20 -4.38 2.56
C GLY A 207 11.99 -3.72 3.17
N THR A 208 11.69 -2.53 2.71
CA THR A 208 10.53 -1.72 3.14
C THR A 208 9.84 -1.06 1.95
N SER A 209 8.55 -0.80 2.08
CA SER A 209 7.84 0.04 1.10
C SER A 209 8.22 1.51 1.20
N ASN A 210 8.75 1.96 2.35
CA ASN A 210 9.14 3.34 2.61
C ASN A 210 10.45 3.68 1.91
N VAL A 211 10.39 4.57 0.92
CA VAL A 211 11.56 4.92 0.08
C VAL A 211 12.63 5.66 0.87
N TYR A 212 12.24 6.52 1.83
CA TYR A 212 13.18 7.21 2.71
C TYR A 212 13.97 6.23 3.58
N LEU A 213 13.29 5.29 4.22
CA LEU A 213 13.93 4.27 5.05
C LEU A 213 14.76 3.29 4.22
N ALA A 214 14.30 2.93 3.02
CA ALA A 214 15.08 2.09 2.11
C ALA A 214 16.42 2.76 1.77
N LYS A 215 16.40 4.06 1.39
CA LYS A 215 17.61 4.85 1.15
C LYS A 215 18.50 4.94 2.39
N LYS A 216 17.92 5.32 3.52
CA LYS A 216 18.65 5.55 4.79
C LYS A 216 19.33 4.28 5.33
N LEU A 217 18.69 3.11 5.16
CA LEU A 217 19.16 1.84 5.67
C LEU A 217 19.96 1.02 4.63
N GLY A 218 20.04 1.47 3.39
CA GLY A 218 20.71 0.76 2.31
C GLY A 218 20.04 -0.57 1.93
N ILE A 219 18.69 -0.66 2.09
CA ILE A 219 17.90 -1.86 1.79
C ILE A 219 17.00 -1.65 0.57
N THR A 220 16.39 -2.72 0.08
CA THR A 220 15.58 -2.67 -1.14
C THR A 220 14.24 -1.94 -0.89
N PRO A 221 13.91 -0.91 -1.68
CA PRO A 221 12.55 -0.36 -1.69
C PRO A 221 11.61 -1.36 -2.39
N ILE A 222 10.49 -1.70 -1.73
CA ILE A 222 9.56 -2.73 -2.19
C ILE A 222 8.20 -2.10 -2.50
N GLY A 223 7.67 -2.38 -3.67
CA GLY A 223 6.33 -1.95 -4.08
C GLY A 223 6.17 -1.95 -5.59
N THR A 224 4.93 -2.15 -6.04
CA THR A 224 4.58 -2.08 -7.46
C THR A 224 3.42 -1.10 -7.67
N MET A 225 2.19 -1.58 -7.66
CA MET A 225 0.96 -0.79 -7.86
C MET A 225 0.01 -0.91 -6.66
N ALA A 226 -0.95 0.02 -6.56
CA ALA A 226 -2.05 -0.04 -5.59
C ALA A 226 -3.41 0.04 -6.32
N HIS A 227 -4.50 -0.16 -5.55
CA HIS A 227 -5.86 -0.21 -6.09
C HIS A 227 -6.24 1.04 -6.89
N GLU A 228 -5.82 2.22 -6.45
CA GLU A 228 -6.13 3.50 -7.10
C GLU A 228 -5.69 3.55 -8.57
N PHE A 229 -4.57 2.87 -8.91
CA PHE A 229 -4.10 2.78 -10.29
C PHE A 229 -5.12 2.04 -11.17
N LEU A 230 -5.51 0.83 -10.76
CA LEU A 230 -6.51 0.07 -11.52
C LEU A 230 -7.89 0.74 -11.49
N GLN A 231 -8.28 1.33 -10.33
CA GLN A 231 -9.55 2.04 -10.21
C GLN A 231 -9.64 3.25 -11.15
N ALA A 232 -8.56 4.00 -11.35
CA ALA A 232 -8.55 5.13 -12.28
C ALA A 232 -8.97 4.72 -13.69
N PHE A 233 -8.58 3.53 -14.15
CA PHE A 233 -8.96 3.01 -15.47
C PHE A 233 -10.47 2.75 -15.63
N GLN A 234 -11.25 2.70 -14.53
CA GLN A 234 -12.72 2.64 -14.63
C GLN A 234 -13.33 3.92 -15.20
N ALA A 235 -12.58 5.04 -15.14
CA ALA A 235 -13.03 6.37 -15.57
C ALA A 235 -12.08 7.02 -16.60
N LEU A 236 -11.10 6.29 -17.10
CA LEU A 236 -10.32 6.67 -18.27
C LEU A 236 -11.06 6.27 -19.55
N ASP A 237 -10.57 6.71 -20.70
CA ASP A 237 -11.23 6.51 -22.00
C ASP A 237 -11.13 5.06 -22.51
N VAL A 238 -11.62 4.13 -21.68
CA VAL A 238 -11.72 2.69 -21.97
C VAL A 238 -13.08 2.15 -21.58
N ARG A 239 -13.54 1.08 -22.26
CA ARG A 239 -14.78 0.41 -21.84
C ARG A 239 -14.59 -0.19 -20.44
N LEU A 240 -15.55 0.02 -19.53
CA LEU A 240 -15.48 -0.46 -18.14
C LEU A 240 -15.14 -1.96 -18.06
N ARG A 241 -15.67 -2.80 -18.96
CA ARG A 241 -15.35 -4.24 -19.00
C ARG A 241 -13.87 -4.55 -19.24
N ASN A 242 -13.13 -3.63 -19.85
CA ASN A 242 -11.73 -3.81 -20.23
C ASN A 242 -10.74 -3.06 -19.34
N PHE A 243 -11.21 -2.40 -18.28
CA PHE A 243 -10.35 -1.50 -17.50
C PHE A 243 -9.12 -2.22 -16.89
N GLN A 244 -9.29 -3.47 -16.42
CA GLN A 244 -8.18 -4.24 -15.85
C GLN A 244 -7.10 -4.54 -16.89
N LYS A 245 -7.50 -5.00 -18.08
CA LYS A 245 -6.55 -5.23 -19.18
C LYS A 245 -5.83 -3.97 -19.57
N ALA A 246 -6.53 -2.86 -19.74
CA ALA A 246 -5.93 -1.57 -20.08
C ALA A 246 -4.94 -1.09 -19.02
N ALA A 247 -5.25 -1.28 -17.73
CA ALA A 247 -4.34 -0.96 -16.64
C ALA A 247 -3.08 -1.84 -16.66
N LEU A 248 -3.22 -3.14 -16.85
CA LEU A 248 -2.09 -4.06 -16.96
C LEU A 248 -1.22 -3.78 -18.20
N GLU A 249 -1.83 -3.48 -19.36
CA GLU A 249 -1.13 -3.09 -20.59
C GLU A 249 -0.35 -1.79 -20.39
N SER A 250 -0.94 -0.78 -19.76
CA SER A 250 -0.27 0.48 -19.42
C SER A 250 0.94 0.26 -18.51
N TRP A 251 0.81 -0.64 -17.53
CA TRP A 251 1.90 -1.01 -16.65
C TRP A 251 3.04 -1.70 -17.39
N VAL A 252 2.72 -2.67 -18.26
CA VAL A 252 3.70 -3.36 -19.11
C VAL A 252 4.37 -2.38 -20.07
N HIS A 253 3.61 -1.43 -20.64
CA HIS A 253 4.16 -0.40 -21.53
C HIS A 253 5.22 0.45 -20.81
N GLU A 254 4.95 0.83 -19.56
CA GLU A 254 5.86 1.64 -18.76
C GLU A 254 7.09 0.87 -18.30
N TYR A 255 6.90 -0.31 -17.71
CA TYR A 255 7.93 -1.03 -16.97
C TYR A 255 8.56 -2.19 -17.73
N ARG A 256 7.97 -2.63 -18.83
CA ARG A 256 8.53 -3.65 -19.75
C ARG A 256 9.00 -4.94 -19.06
N GLY A 257 8.31 -5.36 -18.01
CA GLY A 257 8.60 -6.56 -17.22
C GLY A 257 9.20 -6.28 -15.84
N ASP A 258 9.68 -5.05 -15.55
CA ASP A 258 10.01 -4.67 -14.18
C ASP A 258 8.72 -4.47 -13.36
N LEU A 259 8.83 -4.62 -12.02
CA LEU A 259 7.72 -4.44 -11.08
C LEU A 259 6.49 -5.33 -11.41
N GLY A 260 6.75 -6.54 -11.82
CA GLY A 260 5.80 -7.48 -12.39
C GLY A 260 4.91 -8.20 -11.36
N ILE A 261 4.44 -7.55 -10.29
CA ILE A 261 3.48 -8.12 -9.34
C ILE A 261 2.12 -7.44 -9.49
N ALA A 262 1.14 -8.17 -10.01
CA ALA A 262 -0.20 -7.64 -10.28
C ALA A 262 -1.12 -7.77 -9.06
N LEU A 263 -1.86 -6.70 -8.75
CA LEU A 263 -2.89 -6.68 -7.72
C LEU A 263 -4.21 -7.26 -8.28
N THR A 264 -4.90 -8.12 -7.53
CA THR A 264 -5.94 -8.99 -8.11
C THR A 264 -7.37 -8.72 -7.65
N ASP A 265 -7.60 -7.84 -6.67
CA ASP A 265 -8.87 -7.78 -5.93
C ASP A 265 -9.68 -6.49 -6.12
N VAL A 266 -9.48 -5.75 -7.21
CA VAL A 266 -10.30 -4.56 -7.49
C VAL A 266 -11.75 -4.94 -7.77
N VAL A 267 -11.97 -5.96 -8.59
CA VAL A 267 -13.31 -6.53 -8.88
C VAL A 267 -13.38 -8.03 -8.52
N GLY A 268 -12.48 -8.48 -7.65
CA GLY A 268 -12.39 -9.86 -7.17
C GLY A 268 -11.48 -10.75 -8.04
N MET A 269 -10.94 -11.79 -7.39
CA MET A 269 -9.95 -12.71 -7.99
C MET A 269 -10.48 -13.42 -9.24
N ASP A 270 -11.73 -13.89 -9.24
CA ASP A 270 -12.27 -14.63 -10.37
C ASP A 270 -12.42 -13.74 -11.62
N ALA A 271 -12.85 -12.49 -11.43
CA ALA A 271 -12.93 -11.52 -12.52
C ALA A 271 -11.54 -11.12 -13.03
N PHE A 272 -10.57 -10.98 -12.13
CA PHE A 272 -9.19 -10.71 -12.49
C PHE A 272 -8.59 -11.85 -13.33
N LEU A 273 -8.73 -13.09 -12.93
CA LEU A 273 -8.17 -14.24 -13.64
C LEU A 273 -8.75 -14.43 -15.04
N ARG A 274 -10.00 -13.99 -15.29
CA ARG A 274 -10.58 -13.98 -16.66
C ARG A 274 -9.84 -13.02 -17.60
N ASP A 275 -9.32 -11.93 -17.05
CA ASP A 275 -8.61 -10.89 -17.80
C ASP A 275 -7.09 -11.12 -17.85
N PHE A 276 -6.54 -11.86 -16.87
CA PHE A 276 -5.13 -12.20 -16.76
C PHE A 276 -4.81 -13.44 -17.60
N ASP A 277 -4.76 -13.25 -18.91
CA ASP A 277 -4.53 -14.32 -19.89
C ASP A 277 -3.05 -14.75 -19.98
N LEU A 278 -2.73 -15.61 -20.95
CA LEU A 278 -1.38 -16.12 -21.16
C LEU A 278 -0.33 -15.01 -21.40
N TYR A 279 -0.73 -13.91 -22.06
CA TYR A 279 0.15 -12.79 -22.33
C TYR A 279 0.61 -12.15 -21.01
N PHE A 280 -0.32 -11.74 -20.16
CA PHE A 280 0.01 -11.15 -18.86
C PHE A 280 0.68 -12.17 -17.93
N ALA A 281 0.21 -13.40 -17.91
CA ALA A 281 0.77 -14.45 -17.06
C ALA A 281 2.25 -14.77 -17.40
N LYS A 282 2.70 -14.51 -18.64
CA LYS A 282 4.11 -14.61 -19.01
C LYS A 282 4.91 -13.37 -18.61
N LEU A 283 4.35 -12.17 -18.74
CA LEU A 283 5.05 -10.91 -18.51
C LEU A 283 5.16 -10.56 -17.03
N PHE A 284 4.14 -10.87 -16.23
CA PHE A 284 4.17 -10.60 -14.80
C PHE A 284 4.91 -11.70 -14.04
N ASP A 285 5.70 -11.29 -13.05
CA ASP A 285 6.45 -12.20 -12.17
C ASP A 285 5.54 -12.90 -11.16
N GLY A 286 4.38 -12.33 -10.86
CA GLY A 286 3.46 -12.89 -9.89
C GLY A 286 2.22 -12.05 -9.61
N LEU A 287 1.53 -12.45 -8.55
CA LEU A 287 0.25 -11.88 -8.13
C LEU A 287 0.32 -11.40 -6.67
N ARG A 288 -0.49 -10.38 -6.32
CA ARG A 288 -0.61 -9.89 -4.94
C ARG A 288 -2.01 -10.09 -4.39
N HIS A 289 -2.07 -10.75 -3.23
CA HIS A 289 -3.25 -10.90 -2.37
C HIS A 289 -3.39 -9.67 -1.45
N ASP A 290 -4.58 -9.06 -1.41
CA ASP A 290 -4.90 -7.94 -0.51
C ASP A 290 -6.31 -8.02 0.11
N SER A 291 -7.04 -9.10 -0.12
CA SER A 291 -8.32 -9.39 0.52
C SER A 291 -8.77 -10.84 0.28
N GLY A 292 -9.71 -11.31 1.11
CA GLY A 292 -10.25 -12.66 1.04
C GLY A 292 -9.41 -13.69 1.80
N ASP A 293 -9.74 -14.97 1.60
CA ASP A 293 -8.96 -16.08 2.17
C ASP A 293 -7.69 -16.30 1.34
N PRO A 294 -6.47 -16.16 1.94
CA PRO A 294 -5.21 -16.27 1.20
C PRO A 294 -4.93 -17.68 0.68
N TYR A 295 -5.44 -18.73 1.32
CA TYR A 295 -5.27 -20.10 0.85
C TYR A 295 -6.10 -20.35 -0.38
N VAL A 296 -7.41 -20.01 -0.34
CA VAL A 296 -8.32 -20.11 -1.49
C VAL A 296 -7.83 -19.29 -2.67
N TRP A 297 -7.35 -18.06 -2.40
CA TRP A 297 -6.79 -17.18 -3.41
C TRP A 297 -5.55 -17.78 -4.09
N GLY A 298 -4.60 -18.30 -3.32
CA GLY A 298 -3.38 -18.90 -3.85
C GLY A 298 -3.65 -20.21 -4.62
N ASP A 299 -4.61 -21.02 -4.17
CA ASP A 299 -5.02 -22.22 -4.88
C ASP A 299 -5.70 -21.88 -6.23
N LYS A 300 -6.53 -20.84 -6.30
CA LYS A 300 -7.06 -20.30 -7.57
C LYS A 300 -5.95 -19.85 -8.52
N ALA A 301 -4.92 -19.16 -8.00
CA ALA A 301 -3.75 -18.76 -8.78
C ALA A 301 -3.01 -19.99 -9.34
N TYR A 302 -2.83 -21.04 -8.53
CA TYR A 302 -2.18 -22.29 -8.94
C TYR A 302 -2.92 -22.97 -10.11
N GLU A 303 -4.23 -23.14 -9.97
CA GLU A 303 -5.04 -23.77 -11.04
C GLU A 303 -5.06 -22.91 -12.31
N HIS A 304 -5.04 -21.58 -12.19
CA HIS A 304 -4.96 -20.68 -13.33
C HIS A 304 -3.63 -20.83 -14.10
N TYR A 305 -2.48 -20.81 -13.43
CA TYR A 305 -1.17 -21.00 -14.07
C TYR A 305 -1.06 -22.39 -14.69
N LYS A 306 -1.58 -23.42 -14.02
CA LYS A 306 -1.64 -24.79 -14.54
C LYS A 306 -2.48 -24.88 -15.83
N LYS A 307 -3.67 -24.24 -15.87
CA LYS A 307 -4.51 -24.13 -17.06
C LYS A 307 -3.78 -23.47 -18.22
N LEU A 308 -2.99 -22.43 -17.92
CA LEU A 308 -2.17 -21.71 -18.91
C LEU A 308 -0.87 -22.46 -19.28
N LYS A 309 -0.59 -23.61 -18.68
CA LYS A 309 0.63 -24.40 -18.86
C LYS A 309 1.91 -23.62 -18.49
N ILE A 310 1.84 -22.82 -17.45
CA ILE A 310 2.97 -22.08 -16.87
C ILE A 310 3.41 -22.81 -15.59
N ASP A 311 4.70 -23.03 -15.43
CA ASP A 311 5.26 -23.56 -14.18
C ASP A 311 5.14 -22.53 -13.07
N SER A 312 4.24 -22.75 -12.12
CA SER A 312 3.94 -21.85 -11.02
C SER A 312 5.15 -21.61 -10.08
N ARG A 313 6.13 -22.54 -10.01
CA ARG A 313 7.35 -22.39 -9.23
C ARG A 313 8.24 -21.24 -9.72
N THR A 314 8.04 -20.80 -10.96
CA THR A 314 8.71 -19.62 -11.51
C THR A 314 8.03 -18.31 -11.10
N LYS A 315 6.81 -18.37 -10.56
CA LYS A 315 5.96 -17.25 -10.20
C LYS A 315 5.97 -16.95 -8.70
N MET A 316 5.65 -15.72 -8.34
CA MET A 316 5.61 -15.24 -6.96
C MET A 316 4.18 -14.98 -6.50
N LEU A 317 3.85 -15.42 -5.31
CA LEU A 317 2.69 -14.96 -4.57
C LEU A 317 3.13 -13.97 -3.50
N THR A 318 2.64 -12.73 -3.58
CA THR A 318 2.87 -11.69 -2.58
C THR A 318 1.61 -11.51 -1.75
N PHE A 319 1.71 -11.69 -0.45
CA PHE A 319 0.61 -11.50 0.50
C PHE A 319 0.79 -10.19 1.25
N SER A 320 -0.28 -9.40 1.42
CA SER A 320 -0.20 -8.07 2.05
C SER A 320 -1.41 -7.69 2.92
N ASP A 321 -2.31 -8.60 3.23
CA ASP A 321 -3.51 -8.32 4.04
C ASP A 321 -3.48 -9.01 5.40
N GLY A 322 -3.52 -8.22 6.48
CA GLY A 322 -3.73 -8.69 7.85
C GLY A 322 -2.67 -9.69 8.36
N LEU A 323 -1.42 -9.52 7.94
CA LEU A 323 -0.33 -10.43 8.25
C LEU A 323 0.39 -10.08 9.55
N ASP A 324 0.83 -11.13 10.23
CA ASP A 324 1.91 -11.17 11.20
C ASP A 324 2.97 -12.22 10.76
N ILE A 325 4.00 -12.42 11.55
CA ILE A 325 5.09 -13.35 11.22
C ILE A 325 4.59 -14.80 11.20
N GLU A 326 3.77 -15.20 12.16
CA GLU A 326 3.25 -16.56 12.28
C GLU A 326 2.39 -16.94 11.08
N ARG A 327 1.42 -16.09 10.73
CA ARG A 327 0.56 -16.28 9.56
C ARG A 327 1.34 -16.29 8.27
N SER A 328 2.35 -15.41 8.14
CA SER A 328 3.22 -15.36 6.98
C SER A 328 4.02 -16.66 6.83
N TRP A 329 4.56 -17.17 7.94
CA TRP A 329 5.28 -18.45 7.94
C TRP A 329 4.37 -19.64 7.57
N ALA A 330 3.14 -19.70 8.11
CA ALA A 330 2.18 -20.72 7.77
C ALA A 330 1.82 -20.72 6.27
N LEU A 331 1.58 -19.55 5.69
CA LEU A 331 1.34 -19.39 4.25
C LEU A 331 2.54 -19.79 3.41
N HIS A 332 3.76 -19.42 3.84
CA HIS A 332 4.98 -19.86 3.18
C HIS A 332 5.09 -21.38 3.15
N GLN A 333 4.92 -22.05 4.28
CA GLN A 333 4.97 -23.51 4.37
C GLN A 333 3.93 -24.20 3.46
N TYR A 334 2.74 -23.59 3.32
CA TYR A 334 1.69 -24.14 2.47
C TYR A 334 1.99 -24.00 0.96
N PHE A 335 2.64 -22.90 0.54
CA PHE A 335 2.84 -22.59 -0.88
C PHE A 335 4.26 -22.84 -1.42
N LYS A 336 5.27 -23.02 -0.58
CA LYS A 336 6.71 -23.07 -0.97
C LYS A 336 7.06 -24.09 -2.05
N ASP A 337 6.33 -25.21 -2.13
CA ASP A 337 6.57 -26.25 -3.14
C ASP A 337 5.95 -25.91 -4.51
N ARG A 338 5.05 -24.91 -4.55
CA ARG A 338 4.27 -24.54 -5.73
C ARG A 338 4.60 -23.13 -6.24
N PHE A 339 5.08 -22.25 -5.39
CA PHE A 339 5.37 -20.85 -5.70
C PHE A 339 6.57 -20.32 -4.93
N LYS A 340 7.18 -19.26 -5.44
CA LYS A 340 7.93 -18.33 -4.60
C LYS A 340 6.94 -17.50 -3.78
N THR A 341 7.28 -17.14 -2.55
CA THR A 341 6.39 -16.35 -1.68
C THR A 341 7.10 -15.11 -1.13
N SER A 342 6.33 -14.06 -0.91
CA SER A 342 6.79 -12.82 -0.28
C SER A 342 5.66 -12.22 0.56
N PHE A 343 5.99 -11.60 1.69
CA PHE A 343 5.02 -11.12 2.68
C PHE A 343 5.27 -9.67 3.02
N GLY A 344 4.28 -8.81 2.77
CA GLY A 344 4.29 -7.41 3.20
C GLY A 344 3.52 -7.26 4.52
N ILE A 345 4.23 -7.07 5.62
CA ILE A 345 3.62 -6.92 6.94
C ILE A 345 3.58 -5.43 7.30
N GLY A 346 2.38 -4.91 7.57
CA GLY A 346 2.17 -3.50 7.86
C GLY A 346 2.08 -3.19 9.34
N THR A 347 0.89 -2.86 9.81
CA THR A 347 0.57 -2.40 11.17
C THR A 347 1.11 -3.32 12.27
N ASN A 348 1.07 -4.63 12.05
CA ASN A 348 1.58 -5.62 13.01
C ASN A 348 3.12 -5.57 13.23
N LEU A 349 3.86 -4.86 12.37
CA LEU A 349 5.26 -4.51 12.62
C LEU A 349 5.39 -3.12 13.24
N THR A 350 4.82 -2.11 12.60
CA THR A 350 5.16 -0.70 12.84
C THR A 350 4.23 0.01 13.82
N ASN A 351 3.15 -0.64 14.30
CA ASN A 351 2.20 -0.08 15.26
C ASN A 351 1.59 -1.15 16.16
N ASP A 352 2.44 -1.98 16.77
CA ASP A 352 2.05 -3.02 17.73
C ASP A 352 2.65 -2.73 19.10
N LEU A 353 2.16 -1.66 19.76
CA LEU A 353 2.61 -1.21 21.07
C LEU A 353 1.56 -1.42 22.18
N GLY A 354 0.61 -2.34 21.99
CA GLY A 354 -0.42 -2.63 22.98
C GLY A 354 -1.72 -1.83 22.81
N HIS A 355 -1.75 -0.82 21.97
CA HIS A 355 -2.97 -0.10 21.59
C HIS A 355 -3.65 -0.73 20.38
N THR A 356 -4.97 -0.49 20.26
CA THR A 356 -5.68 -0.79 19.02
C THR A 356 -5.24 0.20 17.92
N PRO A 357 -4.64 -0.28 16.84
CA PRO A 357 -4.24 0.60 15.73
C PRO A 357 -5.44 1.30 15.09
N LEU A 358 -5.22 2.51 14.53
CA LEU A 358 -6.22 3.15 13.70
C LEU A 358 -6.42 2.39 12.39
N ASN A 359 -7.68 2.13 12.05
CA ASN A 359 -8.07 1.58 10.75
C ASN A 359 -8.51 2.71 9.82
N ILE A 360 -7.53 3.50 9.41
CA ILE A 360 -7.71 4.67 8.54
C ILE A 360 -7.32 4.36 7.10
N VAL A 361 -8.02 4.99 6.16
CA VAL A 361 -7.77 4.91 4.72
C VAL A 361 -8.05 6.26 4.06
N LEU A 362 -7.32 6.56 3.00
CA LEU A 362 -7.63 7.64 2.05
C LEU A 362 -7.76 7.00 0.67
N LYS A 363 -8.94 7.02 0.05
CA LYS A 363 -9.21 6.25 -1.15
C LYS A 363 -9.73 7.09 -2.29
N LEU A 364 -9.29 6.76 -3.50
CA LEU A 364 -9.84 7.28 -4.74
C LEU A 364 -11.32 6.90 -4.83
N VAL A 365 -12.19 7.90 -4.96
CA VAL A 365 -13.65 7.75 -5.08
C VAL A 365 -14.20 8.26 -6.41
N GLU A 366 -13.50 9.23 -7.02
CA GLU A 366 -13.84 9.74 -8.36
C GLU A 366 -12.57 9.96 -9.19
N CYS A 367 -12.69 9.74 -10.49
CA CYS A 367 -11.68 10.03 -11.47
C CYS A 367 -12.36 10.67 -12.69
N ASN A 368 -11.85 11.83 -13.17
CA ASN A 368 -12.43 12.60 -14.26
C ASN A 368 -13.95 12.88 -14.11
N GLY A 369 -14.40 13.13 -12.86
CA GLY A 369 -15.82 13.39 -12.55
C GLY A 369 -16.70 12.14 -12.58
N GLN A 370 -16.15 10.96 -12.71
CA GLN A 370 -16.87 9.68 -12.66
C GLN A 370 -16.50 8.91 -11.40
N SER A 371 -17.50 8.28 -10.77
CA SER A 371 -17.26 7.40 -9.63
C SER A 371 -16.41 6.20 -10.02
N VAL A 372 -15.50 5.82 -9.13
CA VAL A 372 -14.72 4.57 -9.22
C VAL A 372 -14.87 3.78 -7.93
N ALA A 373 -14.72 2.46 -8.02
CA ALA A 373 -14.95 1.61 -6.86
C ALA A 373 -14.05 0.36 -6.85
N LYS A 374 -13.80 -0.15 -5.64
CA LYS A 374 -13.24 -1.46 -5.38
C LYS A 374 -14.35 -2.37 -4.83
N LEU A 375 -14.57 -3.53 -5.44
CA LEU A 375 -15.50 -4.54 -4.93
C LEU A 375 -14.91 -5.32 -3.75
N SER A 376 -13.63 -5.70 -3.84
CA SER A 376 -12.91 -6.50 -2.83
C SER A 376 -13.46 -7.92 -2.64
N ASP A 377 -12.59 -8.87 -2.28
CA ASP A 377 -12.98 -10.22 -1.89
C ASP A 377 -13.36 -10.33 -0.40
N SER A 378 -13.30 -9.21 0.35
CA SER A 378 -13.69 -9.15 1.78
C SER A 378 -14.91 -8.26 1.98
N PRO A 379 -15.92 -8.71 2.74
CA PRO A 379 -17.05 -7.86 3.14
C PRO A 379 -16.59 -6.60 3.88
N GLY A 380 -17.25 -5.46 3.62
CA GLY A 380 -16.97 -4.19 4.32
C GLY A 380 -15.71 -3.42 3.88
N LYS A 381 -14.90 -3.95 2.97
CA LYS A 381 -13.76 -3.22 2.38
C LYS A 381 -14.14 -2.35 1.17
N THR A 382 -15.37 -2.49 0.66
CA THR A 382 -15.90 -1.64 -0.40
C THR A 382 -15.99 -0.19 0.06
N MET A 383 -15.57 0.74 -0.78
CA MET A 383 -15.71 2.17 -0.56
C MET A 383 -16.15 2.82 -1.87
N THR A 384 -17.29 3.47 -1.84
CA THR A 384 -17.85 4.22 -2.95
C THR A 384 -18.77 5.30 -2.40
N THR A 385 -18.93 6.38 -3.14
CA THR A 385 -19.94 7.42 -2.91
C THR A 385 -21.19 7.17 -3.76
N ASN A 386 -21.15 6.18 -4.69
CA ASN A 386 -22.21 5.94 -5.67
C ASN A 386 -22.60 4.45 -5.71
N ASN A 387 -23.66 4.11 -5.00
CA ASN A 387 -24.19 2.73 -4.96
C ASN A 387 -24.69 2.25 -6.33
N THR A 388 -25.20 3.13 -7.18
CA THR A 388 -25.64 2.76 -8.54
C THR A 388 -24.46 2.34 -9.40
N PHE A 389 -23.33 3.06 -9.32
CA PHE A 389 -22.12 2.66 -10.01
C PHE A 389 -21.60 1.31 -9.47
N LEU A 390 -21.67 1.11 -8.14
CA LEU A 390 -21.25 -0.15 -7.54
C LEU A 390 -22.07 -1.36 -8.06
N ALA A 391 -23.38 -1.21 -8.13
CA ALA A 391 -24.27 -2.24 -8.68
C ALA A 391 -23.97 -2.51 -10.17
N TYR A 392 -23.76 -1.46 -10.94
CA TYR A 392 -23.36 -1.59 -12.35
C TYR A 392 -22.01 -2.29 -12.51
N LEU A 393 -21.01 -1.94 -11.69
CA LEU A 393 -19.70 -2.59 -11.70
C LEU A 393 -19.81 -4.09 -11.39
N ARG A 394 -20.63 -4.47 -10.41
CA ARG A 394 -20.93 -5.87 -10.09
C ARG A 394 -21.54 -6.61 -11.29
N GLN A 395 -22.51 -6.01 -11.93
CA GLN A 395 -23.16 -6.58 -13.12
C GLN A 395 -22.17 -6.79 -14.27
N VAL A 396 -21.30 -5.80 -14.55
CA VAL A 396 -20.31 -5.90 -15.65
C VAL A 396 -19.30 -7.02 -15.42
N PHE A 397 -18.96 -7.33 -14.16
CA PHE A 397 -17.97 -8.34 -13.80
C PHE A 397 -18.56 -9.62 -13.22
N ASP A 398 -19.88 -9.81 -13.26
CA ASP A 398 -20.59 -10.99 -12.73
C ASP A 398 -20.20 -11.29 -11.26
N VAL A 399 -20.06 -10.24 -10.43
CA VAL A 399 -19.73 -10.37 -9.02
C VAL A 399 -21.01 -10.34 -8.20
N PRO A 400 -21.35 -11.41 -7.46
CA PRO A 400 -22.55 -11.46 -6.66
C PRO A 400 -22.58 -10.39 -5.58
N GLU A 401 -23.77 -10.01 -5.13
CA GLU A 401 -23.92 -9.20 -3.92
C GLU A 401 -23.38 -9.99 -2.71
N PRO A 402 -22.73 -9.32 -1.76
CA PRO A 402 -22.33 -9.99 -0.53
C PRO A 402 -23.58 -10.53 0.16
N GLU A 403 -23.56 -11.79 0.57
CA GLU A 403 -24.61 -12.30 1.46
C GLU A 403 -24.67 -11.41 2.71
N GLU A 404 -25.82 -10.80 2.97
CA GLU A 404 -26.06 -10.15 4.24
C GLU A 404 -25.95 -11.22 5.32
N LYS A 405 -24.87 -11.16 6.11
CA LYS A 405 -24.81 -12.00 7.31
C LYS A 405 -25.92 -11.52 8.23
N ALA A 406 -26.97 -12.35 8.35
CA ALA A 406 -28.05 -12.21 9.30
C ALA A 406 -27.53 -12.12 10.75
#